data_e83ed18ce1559357dd92cdf4a8e775c2
#
_entry.id   e83ed18ce1559357dd92cdf4a8e775c2
#
_cell.length_a   1.000
_cell.length_b   1.000
_cell.length_c   1.000
_cell.angle_alpha   90.00
_cell.angle_beta   90.00
_cell.angle_gamma   90.00
#
_symmetry.space_group_name_H-M   'P 1'
#
loop_
_entity.id
_entity.type
_entity.pdbx_description
1 polymer ?
#
loop_
_entity_poly.entity_id
_entity_poly.type
_entity_poly.pdbx_seq_one_letter_code
_entity_poly.pdbx_strand_id
1 'polypeptide(L)'
;MPIAAPTVRALVALAAAACVALPCAPSRANEVGVDVFGLSYHFDRNEAQALGVDNSVNPGLGFRYRFAEWSRWTFDAQAGVFRDSGRNTAVYGGVSALWNVAGGLQVGGALAVLNSRTYNDGDAFITVLPLAAYDFGPVTLNVTFFPKIARYNDVATLGFWITLWPGRW
;
A
#
# COMPACT_ATOMS: atom_id res chain seq x y z
N MET A 1 -13.39 -28.45 16.83
CA MET A 1 -12.04 -28.51 16.22
C MET A 1 -11.65 -27.07 15.89
N PRO A 2 -10.63 -26.47 16.53
CA PRO A 2 -10.18 -25.14 16.17
C PRO A 2 -9.39 -25.22 14.84
N ILE A 3 -9.81 -24.44 13.84
CA ILE A 3 -9.06 -24.27 12.60
C ILE A 3 -7.86 -23.38 12.96
N ALA A 4 -6.66 -23.94 12.88
CA ALA A 4 -5.44 -23.18 13.13
C ALA A 4 -5.31 -22.03 12.13
N ALA A 5 -5.19 -20.80 12.61
CA ALA A 5 -4.93 -19.64 11.76
C ALA A 5 -3.58 -19.83 11.05
N PRO A 6 -3.49 -19.54 9.74
CA PRO A 6 -2.24 -19.66 9.02
C PRO A 6 -1.20 -18.67 9.61
N THR A 7 0.00 -19.16 9.84
CA THR A 7 1.09 -18.34 10.37
C THR A 7 1.48 -17.27 9.34
N VAL A 8 1.93 -16.09 9.80
CA VAL A 8 2.39 -14.97 8.96
C VAL A 8 3.40 -15.42 7.88
N ARG A 9 4.23 -16.44 8.19
CA ARG A 9 5.16 -17.05 7.23
C ARG A 9 4.46 -17.71 6.03
N ALA A 10 3.31 -18.34 6.25
CA ALA A 10 2.53 -18.98 5.18
C ALA A 10 1.84 -17.94 4.28
N LEU A 11 1.36 -16.84 4.85
CA LEU A 11 0.73 -15.73 4.09
C LEU A 11 1.75 -14.95 3.26
N VAL A 12 2.95 -14.69 3.80
CA VAL A 12 4.05 -14.05 3.05
C VAL A 12 4.54 -14.96 1.91
N ALA A 13 4.62 -16.27 2.15
CA ALA A 13 4.99 -17.25 1.11
C ALA A 13 3.92 -17.34 0.00
N LEU A 14 2.64 -17.24 0.34
CA LEU A 14 1.55 -17.26 -0.63
C LEU A 14 1.50 -15.99 -1.49
N ALA A 15 1.76 -14.83 -0.89
CA ALA A 15 1.88 -13.55 -1.63
C ALA A 15 3.09 -13.55 -2.57
N ALA A 16 4.21 -14.11 -2.15
CA ALA A 16 5.41 -14.26 -2.98
C ALA A 16 5.19 -15.28 -4.14
N ALA A 17 4.47 -16.36 -3.88
CA ALA A 17 4.16 -17.37 -4.91
C ALA A 17 3.18 -16.86 -5.98
N ALA A 18 2.23 -15.99 -5.62
CA ALA A 18 1.30 -15.41 -6.58
C ALA A 18 1.99 -14.46 -7.59
N CYS A 19 3.13 -13.85 -7.24
CA CYS A 19 3.90 -13.01 -8.14
C CYS A 19 4.66 -13.80 -9.24
N VAL A 20 4.84 -15.12 -9.08
CA VAL A 20 5.66 -15.93 -10.01
C VAL A 20 4.84 -16.57 -11.15
N ALA A 21 3.51 -16.59 -11.05
CA ALA A 21 2.65 -17.39 -11.96
C ALA A 21 1.92 -16.60 -13.05
N LEU A 22 2.18 -15.29 -13.21
CA LEU A 22 1.53 -14.50 -14.28
C LEU A 22 2.31 -14.63 -15.59
N PRO A 23 1.63 -14.95 -16.72
CA PRO A 23 2.29 -15.02 -18.03
C PRO A 23 2.85 -13.65 -18.39
N CYS A 24 4.14 -13.60 -18.67
CA CYS A 24 4.87 -12.41 -19.10
C CYS A 24 4.42 -12.03 -20.52
N ALA A 25 3.47 -11.12 -20.66
CA ALA A 25 3.23 -10.44 -21.92
C ALA A 25 4.36 -9.41 -22.13
N PRO A 26 4.88 -9.23 -23.37
CA PRO A 26 5.93 -8.23 -23.62
C PRO A 26 5.33 -6.83 -23.50
N SER A 27 5.46 -6.23 -22.33
CA SER A 27 5.11 -4.85 -22.09
C SER A 27 6.34 -4.11 -21.55
N ARG A 28 6.33 -2.81 -21.61
CA ARG A 28 7.35 -1.93 -20.99
C ARG A 28 7.43 -2.06 -19.47
N ALA A 29 6.97 -3.15 -18.91
CA ALA A 29 7.11 -3.54 -17.51
C ALA A 29 8.59 -3.83 -17.22
N ASN A 30 8.98 -3.87 -16.00
CA ASN A 30 10.31 -4.04 -15.40
C ASN A 30 10.89 -2.73 -14.85
N GLU A 31 10.02 -1.85 -14.39
CA GLU A 31 10.45 -0.66 -13.68
C GLU A 31 10.50 -0.90 -12.18
N VAL A 32 11.58 -0.44 -11.57
CA VAL A 32 11.79 -0.49 -10.12
C VAL A 32 11.62 0.91 -9.55
N GLY A 33 10.80 1.04 -8.52
CA GLY A 33 10.56 2.27 -7.79
C GLY A 33 10.89 2.13 -6.31
N VAL A 34 11.18 3.25 -5.69
CA VAL A 34 11.34 3.38 -4.23
C VAL A 34 10.21 4.22 -3.69
N ASP A 35 9.39 3.63 -2.81
CA ASP A 35 8.34 4.35 -2.11
C ASP A 35 8.93 5.04 -0.87
N VAL A 36 8.70 6.35 -0.75
CA VAL A 36 9.07 7.17 0.41
C VAL A 36 7.78 7.64 1.07
N PHE A 37 7.46 7.06 2.22
CA PHE A 37 6.26 7.40 2.98
C PHE A 37 6.47 8.70 3.75
N GLY A 38 5.37 9.45 3.97
CA GLY A 38 5.48 10.76 4.56
C GLY A 38 4.34 11.15 5.49
N LEU A 39 3.14 11.26 5.00
CA LEU A 39 2.07 11.94 5.67
C LEU A 39 0.78 11.13 5.73
N SER A 40 -0.04 11.41 6.76
CA SER A 40 -1.45 10.99 6.80
C SER A 40 -2.36 12.14 7.24
N TYR A 41 -3.62 12.04 6.83
CA TYR A 41 -4.69 12.96 7.23
C TYR A 41 -5.86 12.18 7.82
N HIS A 42 -6.20 12.45 9.08
CA HIS A 42 -7.30 11.83 9.79
C HIS A 42 -8.55 12.70 9.66
N PHE A 43 -9.67 12.12 9.21
CA PHE A 43 -10.92 12.87 9.03
C PHE A 43 -11.55 13.28 10.37
N ASP A 44 -11.42 12.45 11.40
CA ASP A 44 -11.80 12.79 12.76
C ASP A 44 -10.55 12.88 13.64
N ARG A 45 -10.07 14.12 13.83
CA ARG A 45 -8.90 14.40 14.66
C ARG A 45 -9.13 14.18 16.14
N ASN A 46 -10.34 14.47 16.62
CA ASN A 46 -10.65 14.32 18.03
C ASN A 46 -10.67 12.85 18.41
N GLU A 47 -11.31 12.01 17.60
CA GLU A 47 -11.30 10.56 17.77
C GLU A 47 -9.88 10.00 17.65
N ALA A 48 -9.10 10.43 16.65
CA ALA A 48 -7.71 10.01 16.48
C ALA A 48 -6.84 10.32 17.72
N GLN A 49 -7.01 11.50 18.33
CA GLN A 49 -6.31 11.88 19.54
C GLN A 49 -6.76 11.03 20.75
N ALA A 50 -8.06 10.84 20.91
CA ALA A 50 -8.60 10.02 22.00
C ALA A 50 -8.11 8.57 21.95
N LEU A 51 -7.89 8.03 20.74
CA LEU A 51 -7.37 6.67 20.51
C LEU A 51 -5.84 6.59 20.44
N GLY A 52 -5.13 7.72 20.47
CA GLY A 52 -3.66 7.76 20.35
C GLY A 52 -3.12 7.41 18.96
N VAL A 53 -3.97 7.56 17.91
CA VAL A 53 -3.63 7.30 16.50
C VAL A 53 -3.59 8.59 15.68
N ASP A 54 -3.16 9.68 16.28
CA ASP A 54 -3.17 11.04 15.73
C ASP A 54 -1.88 11.44 15.00
N ASN A 55 -0.88 10.56 14.94
CA ASN A 55 0.37 10.86 14.25
C ASN A 55 0.14 11.02 12.76
N SER A 56 0.43 12.22 12.24
CA SER A 56 0.29 12.57 10.83
C SER A 56 1.60 12.50 10.04
N VAL A 57 2.72 12.20 10.71
CA VAL A 57 4.04 12.05 10.07
C VAL A 57 4.44 10.58 10.13
N ASN A 58 4.45 9.93 8.98
CA ASN A 58 4.57 8.49 8.81
C ASN A 58 5.81 8.13 7.98
N PRO A 59 7.04 8.43 8.46
CA PRO A 59 8.24 8.13 7.69
C PRO A 59 8.38 6.63 7.45
N GLY A 60 8.82 6.28 6.24
CA GLY A 60 9.02 4.90 5.86
C GLY A 60 9.59 4.76 4.47
N LEU A 61 10.00 3.55 4.15
CA LEU A 61 10.53 3.18 2.84
C LEU A 61 9.86 1.91 2.35
N GLY A 62 9.69 1.85 1.04
CA GLY A 62 9.17 0.69 0.36
C GLY A 62 9.86 0.48 -0.98
N PHE A 63 9.59 -0.68 -1.53
CA PHE A 63 10.01 -1.08 -2.86
C PHE A 63 8.76 -1.32 -3.70
N ARG A 64 8.79 -0.84 -4.94
CA ARG A 64 7.75 -1.05 -5.93
C ARG A 64 8.34 -1.63 -7.21
N TYR A 65 7.67 -2.63 -7.76
CA TYR A 65 8.05 -3.25 -9.01
C TYR A 65 6.86 -3.29 -9.96
N ARG A 66 6.93 -2.55 -11.05
CA ARG A 66 5.95 -2.60 -12.12
C ARG A 66 6.21 -3.83 -12.97
N PHE A 67 5.37 -4.85 -12.82
CA PHE A 67 5.56 -6.13 -13.49
C PHE A 67 4.73 -6.28 -14.76
N ALA A 68 3.69 -5.45 -14.96
CA ALA A 68 2.87 -5.49 -16.16
C ALA A 68 2.24 -4.13 -16.48
N GLU A 69 2.08 -3.88 -17.77
CA GLU A 69 1.22 -2.83 -18.32
C GLU A 69 0.35 -3.46 -19.41
N TRP A 70 -0.94 -3.19 -19.38
CA TRP A 70 -1.88 -3.64 -20.38
C TRP A 70 -2.89 -2.57 -20.72
N SER A 71 -2.84 -2.06 -21.95
CA SER A 71 -3.68 -0.94 -22.39
C SER A 71 -3.48 0.28 -21.48
N ARG A 72 -4.48 0.64 -20.69
CA ARG A 72 -4.43 1.74 -19.71
C ARG A 72 -4.17 1.26 -18.28
N TRP A 73 -3.98 -0.03 -18.06
CA TRP A 73 -3.71 -0.59 -16.74
C TRP A 73 -2.22 -0.71 -16.47
N THR A 74 -1.83 -0.34 -15.26
CA THR A 74 -0.51 -0.67 -14.69
C THR A 74 -0.69 -1.58 -13.50
N PHE A 75 0.20 -2.56 -13.35
CA PHE A 75 0.17 -3.54 -12.28
C PHE A 75 1.52 -3.53 -11.57
N ASP A 76 1.49 -3.21 -10.27
CA ASP A 76 2.69 -3.10 -9.46
C ASP A 76 2.63 -4.10 -8.30
N ALA A 77 3.76 -4.76 -7.98
CA ALA A 77 4.01 -5.40 -6.70
C ALA A 77 4.71 -4.41 -5.78
N GLN A 78 4.39 -4.43 -4.49
CA GLN A 78 4.96 -3.46 -3.55
C GLN A 78 5.11 -4.08 -2.16
N ALA A 79 6.15 -3.65 -1.44
CA ALA A 79 6.37 -4.03 -0.06
C ALA A 79 7.14 -2.91 0.66
N GLY A 80 6.96 -2.79 1.96
CA GLY A 80 7.67 -1.75 2.70
C GLY A 80 7.38 -1.75 4.19
N VAL A 81 7.97 -0.77 4.84
CA VAL A 81 7.86 -0.51 6.26
C VAL A 81 7.71 0.99 6.50
N PHE A 82 6.79 1.36 7.37
CA PHE A 82 6.58 2.75 7.74
C PHE A 82 6.13 2.88 9.20
N ARG A 83 6.29 4.08 9.76
CA ARG A 83 5.73 4.43 11.05
C ARG A 83 4.26 4.83 10.86
N ASP A 84 3.36 4.14 11.52
CA ASP A 84 1.92 4.38 11.37
C ASP A 84 1.39 5.51 12.29
N SER A 85 0.07 5.72 12.24
CA SER A 85 -0.60 6.76 13.01
C SER A 85 -0.59 6.52 14.52
N GLY A 86 -0.48 5.28 14.97
CA GLY A 86 -0.27 4.89 16.37
C GLY A 86 1.19 4.89 16.81
N ARG A 87 2.10 5.41 15.98
CA ARG A 87 3.54 5.45 16.21
C ARG A 87 4.19 4.06 16.29
N ASN A 88 3.51 3.05 15.79
CA ASN A 88 4.05 1.69 15.66
C ASN A 88 4.72 1.49 14.30
N THR A 89 5.52 0.44 14.18
CA THR A 89 6.05 0.01 12.90
C THR A 89 5.03 -0.83 12.17
N ALA A 90 4.62 -0.38 11.00
CA ALA A 90 3.78 -1.12 10.07
C ALA A 90 4.61 -1.74 8.96
N VAL A 91 4.33 -3.00 8.62
CA VAL A 91 4.93 -3.71 7.50
C VAL A 91 3.81 -4.11 6.55
N TYR A 92 4.02 -3.92 5.26
CA TYR A 92 3.04 -4.31 4.26
C TYR A 92 3.69 -4.98 3.05
N GLY A 93 2.87 -5.74 2.32
CA GLY A 93 3.22 -6.28 1.01
C GLY A 93 1.96 -6.58 0.22
N GLY A 94 1.99 -6.35 -1.09
CA GLY A 94 0.80 -6.54 -1.91
C GLY A 94 1.00 -6.20 -3.37
N VAL A 95 -0.12 -6.11 -4.07
CA VAL A 95 -0.18 -5.74 -5.50
C VAL A 95 -1.19 -4.61 -5.69
N SER A 96 -0.96 -3.79 -6.69
CA SER A 96 -1.91 -2.75 -7.10
C SER A 96 -2.22 -2.83 -8.58
N ALA A 97 -3.42 -2.40 -8.94
CA ALA A 97 -3.87 -2.20 -10.30
C ALA A 97 -4.41 -0.78 -10.44
N LEU A 98 -3.82 0.00 -11.34
CA LEU A 98 -4.16 1.40 -11.58
C LEU A 98 -4.55 1.61 -13.04
N TRP A 99 -5.67 2.27 -13.25
CA TRP A 99 -6.15 2.71 -14.56
C TRP A 99 -5.64 4.12 -14.85
N ASN A 100 -4.96 4.31 -15.98
CA ASN A 100 -4.53 5.62 -16.45
C ASN A 100 -5.72 6.39 -17.02
N VAL A 101 -6.18 7.43 -16.32
CA VAL A 101 -7.33 8.25 -16.72
C VAL A 101 -6.92 9.23 -17.81
N ALA A 102 -6.07 10.19 -17.49
CA ALA A 102 -5.51 11.19 -18.41
C ALA A 102 -4.37 11.96 -17.72
N GLY A 103 -3.43 12.50 -18.48
CA GLY A 103 -2.45 13.49 -18.02
C GLY A 103 -1.59 13.05 -16.83
N GLY A 104 -1.34 11.76 -16.67
CA GLY A 104 -0.59 11.23 -15.53
C GLY A 104 -1.47 10.80 -14.34
N LEU A 105 -2.75 11.13 -14.33
CA LEU A 105 -3.69 10.69 -13.30
C LEU A 105 -4.02 9.21 -13.44
N GLN A 106 -3.87 8.47 -12.36
CA GLN A 106 -4.17 7.05 -12.25
C GLN A 106 -5.11 6.80 -11.07
N VAL A 107 -6.07 5.90 -11.22
CA VAL A 107 -6.99 5.49 -10.16
C VAL A 107 -7.17 3.99 -10.15
N GLY A 108 -7.38 3.40 -8.98
CA GLY A 108 -7.58 1.95 -8.86
C GLY A 108 -7.54 1.50 -7.42
N GLY A 109 -6.84 0.41 -7.16
CA GLY A 109 -6.76 -0.15 -5.82
C GLY A 109 -5.54 -1.02 -5.60
N ALA A 110 -5.29 -1.30 -4.33
CA ALA A 110 -4.27 -2.22 -3.89
C ALA A 110 -4.89 -3.33 -3.05
N LEU A 111 -4.45 -4.56 -3.26
CA LEU A 111 -4.67 -5.70 -2.38
C LEU A 111 -3.39 -5.92 -1.60
N ALA A 112 -3.44 -5.80 -0.29
CA ALA A 112 -2.26 -5.87 0.55
C ALA A 112 -2.48 -6.70 1.81
N VAL A 113 -1.41 -7.31 2.30
CA VAL A 113 -1.29 -7.78 3.67
C VAL A 113 -0.62 -6.68 4.47
N LEU A 114 -1.23 -6.27 5.56
CA LEU A 114 -0.73 -5.27 6.48
C LEU A 114 -0.58 -5.88 7.87
N ASN A 115 0.51 -5.54 8.56
CA ASN A 115 0.72 -5.89 9.96
C ASN A 115 1.24 -4.68 10.73
N SER A 116 0.56 -4.32 11.80
CA SER A 116 0.98 -3.31 12.76
C SER A 116 0.21 -3.48 14.05
N ARG A 117 0.80 -3.07 15.17
CA ARG A 117 0.11 -3.05 16.47
C ARG A 117 -1.07 -2.06 16.54
N THR A 118 -1.15 -1.11 15.60
CA THR A 118 -2.22 -0.11 15.54
C THR A 118 -3.50 -0.67 14.93
N TYR A 119 -3.40 -1.67 14.07
CA TYR A 119 -4.51 -2.21 13.29
C TYR A 119 -4.80 -3.64 13.66
N ASN A 120 -6.09 -4.05 13.60
CA ASN A 120 -6.55 -5.43 13.77
C ASN A 120 -5.98 -6.12 15.04
N ASP A 121 -5.96 -5.40 16.16
CA ASP A 121 -5.43 -5.91 17.44
C ASP A 121 -3.95 -6.40 17.37
N GLY A 122 -3.20 -5.94 16.38
CA GLY A 122 -1.81 -6.32 16.15
C GLY A 122 -1.61 -7.53 15.24
N ASP A 123 -2.69 -8.15 14.78
CA ASP A 123 -2.64 -9.29 13.87
C ASP A 123 -2.54 -8.82 12.42
N ALA A 124 -1.82 -9.61 11.61
CA ALA A 124 -1.76 -9.38 10.17
C ALA A 124 -3.12 -9.61 9.52
N PHE A 125 -3.51 -8.77 8.57
CA PHE A 125 -4.76 -8.89 7.85
C PHE A 125 -4.62 -8.52 6.38
N ILE A 126 -5.55 -9.00 5.57
CA ILE A 126 -5.66 -8.67 4.15
C ILE A 126 -6.62 -7.50 4.02
N THR A 127 -6.24 -6.51 3.23
CA THR A 127 -7.07 -5.34 2.96
C THR A 127 -7.06 -4.97 1.49
N VAL A 128 -8.17 -4.38 1.03
CA VAL A 128 -8.28 -3.74 -0.27
C VAL A 128 -8.44 -2.25 -0.04
N LEU A 129 -7.53 -1.46 -0.61
CA LEU A 129 -7.49 -0.03 -0.42
C LEU A 129 -7.67 0.70 -1.75
N PRO A 130 -8.57 1.67 -1.85
CA PRO A 130 -8.63 2.60 -2.96
C PRO A 130 -7.30 3.35 -3.09
N LEU A 131 -6.82 3.49 -4.31
CA LEU A 131 -5.55 4.13 -4.61
C LEU A 131 -5.71 5.10 -5.77
N ALA A 132 -5.20 6.31 -5.61
CA ALA A 132 -5.01 7.25 -6.70
C ALA A 132 -3.55 7.68 -6.75
N ALA A 133 -3.05 7.95 -7.95
CA ALA A 133 -1.69 8.38 -8.16
C ALA A 133 -1.62 9.45 -9.26
N TYR A 134 -0.61 10.29 -9.19
CA TYR A 134 -0.29 11.22 -10.26
C TYR A 134 1.18 11.06 -10.65
N ASP A 135 1.41 10.66 -11.90
CA ASP A 135 2.72 10.39 -12.47
C ASP A 135 3.29 11.66 -13.10
N PHE A 136 4.41 12.16 -12.57
CA PHE A 136 5.19 13.29 -13.09
C PHE A 136 6.43 12.82 -13.89
N GLY A 137 6.50 11.54 -14.26
CA GLY A 137 7.66 10.91 -14.88
C GLY A 137 8.56 10.24 -13.84
N PRO A 138 9.68 10.86 -13.41
CA PRO A 138 10.57 10.23 -12.43
C PRO A 138 9.99 10.15 -11.01
N VAL A 139 8.90 10.87 -10.73
CA VAL A 139 8.23 10.91 -9.43
C VAL A 139 6.73 10.64 -9.60
N THR A 140 6.17 9.77 -8.79
CA THR A 140 4.72 9.56 -8.68
C THR A 140 4.26 9.94 -7.28
N LEU A 141 3.27 10.82 -7.18
CA LEU A 141 2.56 11.09 -5.93
C LEU A 141 1.44 10.06 -5.77
N ASN A 142 1.35 9.42 -4.61
CA ASN A 142 0.34 8.42 -4.33
C ASN A 142 -0.52 8.85 -3.14
N VAL A 143 -1.81 8.51 -3.20
CA VAL A 143 -2.74 8.67 -2.09
C VAL A 143 -3.62 7.43 -1.97
N THR A 144 -3.79 6.94 -0.76
CA THR A 144 -4.69 5.84 -0.44
C THR A 144 -5.66 6.23 0.64
N PHE A 145 -6.83 5.61 0.64
CA PHE A 145 -7.84 5.80 1.66
C PHE A 145 -7.99 4.55 2.51
N PHE A 146 -7.79 4.71 3.82
CA PHE A 146 -8.09 3.70 4.83
C PHE A 146 -9.48 4.00 5.40
N PRO A 147 -10.52 3.23 5.06
CA PRO A 147 -11.85 3.43 5.61
C PRO A 147 -11.89 3.11 7.10
N LYS A 148 -12.79 3.78 7.83
CA LYS A 148 -13.11 3.38 9.22
C LYS A 148 -13.88 2.06 9.16
N ILE A 149 -13.26 1.00 9.64
CA ILE A 149 -13.85 -0.35 9.71
C ILE A 149 -13.53 -0.88 11.10
N ALA A 150 -14.58 -1.04 11.93
CA ALA A 150 -14.44 -1.54 13.29
C ALA A 150 -13.51 -2.76 13.37
N ARG A 151 -12.62 -2.77 14.38
CA ARG A 151 -11.56 -3.75 14.60
C ARG A 151 -10.32 -3.59 13.71
N TYR A 152 -10.46 -3.16 12.43
CA TYR A 152 -9.32 -3.07 11.51
C TYR A 152 -8.70 -1.68 11.48
N ASN A 153 -9.51 -0.64 11.47
CA ASN A 153 -9.08 0.76 11.47
C ASN A 153 -10.16 1.63 12.09
N ASP A 154 -9.87 2.26 13.21
CA ASP A 154 -10.86 3.00 14.00
C ASP A 154 -11.13 4.42 13.46
N VAL A 155 -10.22 4.99 12.68
CA VAL A 155 -10.35 6.36 12.15
C VAL A 155 -10.10 6.38 10.64
N ALA A 156 -11.07 6.91 9.87
CA ALA A 156 -10.90 7.09 8.43
C ALA A 156 -9.71 8.02 8.14
N THR A 157 -8.79 7.56 7.29
CA THR A 157 -7.49 8.21 7.09
C THR A 157 -7.08 8.20 5.62
N LEU A 158 -6.52 9.31 5.12
CA LEU A 158 -5.74 9.34 3.88
C LEU A 158 -4.25 9.15 4.21
N GLY A 159 -3.60 8.29 3.45
CA GLY A 159 -2.15 8.11 3.48
C GLY A 159 -1.51 8.63 2.20
N PHE A 160 -0.35 9.31 2.32
CA PHE A 160 0.36 9.94 1.21
C PHE A 160 1.82 9.48 1.18
N TRP A 161 2.31 9.14 -0.01
CA TRP A 161 3.73 8.86 -0.25
C TRP A 161 4.12 9.20 -1.68
N ILE A 162 5.41 9.28 -1.94
CA ILE A 162 5.95 9.40 -3.29
C ILE A 162 6.66 8.12 -3.69
N THR A 163 6.59 7.79 -4.99
CA THR A 163 7.42 6.76 -5.59
C THR A 163 8.46 7.44 -6.48
N LEU A 164 9.72 7.14 -6.25
CA LEU A 164 10.84 7.56 -7.09
C LEU A 164 11.18 6.43 -8.06
N TRP A 165 11.30 6.76 -9.35
CA TRP A 165 11.61 5.82 -10.43
C TRP A 165 13.01 6.09 -10.99
N PRO A 166 14.09 5.48 -10.45
CA PRO A 166 15.45 5.80 -10.86
C PRO A 166 15.73 5.55 -12.35
N GLY A 167 15.01 4.64 -12.98
CA GLY A 167 15.13 4.37 -14.43
C GLY A 167 14.51 5.41 -15.36
N ARG A 168 13.88 6.48 -14.81
CA ARG A 168 13.19 7.52 -15.59
C ARG A 168 13.85 8.90 -15.50
N TRP A 169 15.07 8.99 -14.94
CA TRP A 169 15.87 10.22 -14.82
C TRP A 169 16.66 10.50 -16.09
#